data_41c0341ff44e3f184f76f2d47bf6b258
#
_entry.id   41c0341ff44e3f184f76f2d47bf6b258
#
_cell.length_a   1.000
_cell.length_b   1.000
_cell.length_c   1.000
_cell.angle_alpha   90.00
_cell.angle_beta   90.00
_cell.angle_gamma   90.00
#
_symmetry.space_group_name_H-M   'P 1'
#
loop_
_entity.id
_entity.type
_entity.pdbx_description
1 polymer ?
#
loop_
_entity_poly.entity_id
_entity_poly.type
_entity_poly.pdbx_seq_one_letter_code
_entity_poly.pdbx_strand_id
1 'polypeptide(L)'
;MSNLERSISFYCDVLGATLARAPYDGDSPSFSGRMALVVLGALALDLFEHSANEGKRFDPSCTGLDHFAFVAQSSKELQTRASWLDAHDVPHSEIRDAGGVGAMFDFADPDGIQLEFLFVDPEKLQQLASYSHVAESQ
;
A
#
# COMPACT_ATOMS: atom_id res chain seq x y z
N MET A 1 -1.54 11.10 8.35
CA MET A 1 -1.81 10.06 9.36
C MET A 1 -2.53 10.69 10.54
N SER A 2 -3.43 9.95 11.21
CA SER A 2 -4.10 10.43 12.43
C SER A 2 -3.27 10.21 13.70
N ASN A 3 -2.27 9.32 13.63
CA ASN A 3 -1.29 9.06 14.69
C ASN A 3 -0.01 8.52 14.06
N LEU A 4 1.04 9.29 14.11
CA LEU A 4 2.30 9.00 13.41
C LEU A 4 3.01 7.76 13.96
N GLU A 5 3.08 7.58 15.28
CA GLU A 5 3.73 6.42 15.90
C GLU A 5 3.05 5.12 15.52
N ARG A 6 1.70 5.09 15.53
CA ARG A 6 0.93 3.92 15.11
C ARG A 6 1.19 3.58 13.64
N SER A 7 1.27 4.57 12.78
CA SER A 7 1.58 4.35 11.36
C SER A 7 3.02 3.86 11.18
N ILE A 8 4.01 4.43 11.88
CA ILE A 8 5.40 3.95 11.84
C ILE A 8 5.47 2.48 12.26
N SER A 9 4.85 2.11 13.39
CA SER A 9 4.83 0.71 13.84
C SER A 9 4.20 -0.20 12.79
N PHE A 10 3.08 0.17 12.19
CA PHE A 10 2.47 -0.63 11.15
C PHE A 10 3.39 -0.82 9.93
N TYR A 11 3.94 0.26 9.38
CA TYR A 11 4.80 0.15 8.20
C TYR A 11 6.12 -0.57 8.50
N CYS A 12 6.71 -0.38 9.69
CA CYS A 12 7.97 -1.02 10.07
C CYS A 12 7.78 -2.45 10.56
N ASP A 13 6.87 -2.68 11.53
CA ASP A 13 6.77 -3.97 12.22
C ASP A 13 5.95 -4.98 11.41
N VAL A 14 4.89 -4.52 10.71
CA VAL A 14 4.02 -5.38 9.92
C VAL A 14 4.50 -5.50 8.48
N LEU A 15 4.82 -4.39 7.80
CA LEU A 15 5.21 -4.42 6.39
C LEU A 15 6.72 -4.57 6.18
N GLY A 16 7.54 -4.43 7.23
CA GLY A 16 8.98 -4.60 7.16
C GLY A 16 9.72 -3.39 6.56
N ALA A 17 9.11 -2.21 6.61
CA ALA A 17 9.78 -0.98 6.20
C ALA A 17 10.90 -0.59 7.19
N THR A 18 11.89 0.13 6.69
CA THR A 18 12.93 0.73 7.52
C THR A 18 12.58 2.18 7.81
N LEU A 19 12.63 2.59 9.09
CA LEU A 19 12.52 4.00 9.47
C LEU A 19 13.79 4.73 9.03
N ALA A 20 13.73 5.41 7.90
CA ALA A 20 14.86 6.12 7.32
C ALA A 20 15.06 7.51 7.95
N ARG A 21 14.00 8.14 8.44
CA ARG A 21 14.05 9.38 9.19
C ARG A 21 13.08 9.34 10.36
N ALA A 22 13.60 9.50 11.56
CA ALA A 22 12.80 9.55 12.79
C ALA A 22 11.81 10.74 12.78
N PRO A 23 10.72 10.66 13.56
CA PRO A 23 9.76 11.74 13.68
C PRO A 23 10.40 13.10 13.98
N TYR A 24 9.96 14.12 13.27
CA TYR A 24 10.36 15.51 13.50
C TYR A 24 9.20 16.45 13.19
N ASP A 25 9.23 17.62 13.81
CA ASP A 25 8.23 18.66 13.56
C ASP A 25 8.57 19.41 12.26
N GLY A 26 7.53 19.60 11.43
CA GLY A 26 7.62 20.38 10.21
C GLY A 26 6.61 21.53 10.25
N ASP A 27 7.06 22.70 9.80
CA ASP A 27 6.20 23.87 9.63
C ASP A 27 6.58 24.59 8.32
N SER A 28 5.66 24.59 7.39
CA SER A 28 5.80 25.19 6.06
C SER A 28 4.45 25.72 5.59
N PRO A 29 4.40 26.53 4.53
CA PRO A 29 3.11 27.02 3.99
C PRO A 29 2.11 25.94 3.61
N SER A 30 2.59 24.73 3.30
CA SER A 30 1.76 23.59 2.85
C SER A 30 1.58 22.52 3.92
N PHE A 31 2.31 22.57 5.02
CA PHE A 31 2.29 21.54 6.04
C PHE A 31 2.69 22.09 7.41
N SER A 32 1.91 21.78 8.42
CA SER A 32 2.25 21.95 9.83
C SER A 32 1.87 20.68 10.60
N GLY A 33 2.81 20.11 11.34
CA GLY A 33 2.62 18.88 12.09
C GLY A 33 3.90 18.05 12.19
N ARG A 34 3.76 16.75 12.34
CA ARG A 34 4.85 15.79 12.49
C ARG A 34 4.99 14.92 11.26
N MET A 35 6.20 14.54 10.94
CA MET A 35 6.48 13.69 9.79
C MET A 35 7.61 12.72 10.05
N ALA A 36 7.60 11.59 9.35
CA ALA A 36 8.66 10.60 9.35
C ALA A 36 8.80 10.02 7.94
N LEU A 37 9.98 9.47 7.62
CA LEU A 37 10.23 8.79 6.37
C LEU A 37 10.46 7.30 6.64
N VAL A 38 9.71 6.45 5.96
CA VAL A 38 9.94 5.00 5.94
C VAL A 38 10.27 4.54 4.51
N VAL A 39 11.09 3.49 4.40
CA VAL A 39 11.49 2.91 3.12
C VAL A 39 11.16 1.43 3.09
N LEU A 40 10.44 1.00 2.06
CA LEU A 40 10.07 -0.39 1.81
C LEU A 40 10.51 -0.80 0.40
N GLY A 41 11.59 -1.55 0.30
CA GLY A 41 12.19 -1.87 -1.00
C GLY A 41 12.63 -0.61 -1.75
N ALA A 42 12.06 -0.39 -2.92
CA ALA A 42 12.32 0.81 -3.74
C ALA A 42 11.32 1.96 -3.48
N LEU A 43 10.36 1.77 -2.58
CA LEU A 43 9.35 2.76 -2.24
C LEU A 43 9.77 3.55 -1.00
N ALA A 44 9.74 4.87 -1.08
CA ALA A 44 9.87 5.78 0.04
C ALA A 44 8.51 6.43 0.33
N LEU A 45 8.07 6.37 1.58
CA LEU A 45 6.80 6.93 2.03
C LEU A 45 7.06 7.99 3.11
N ASP A 46 6.64 9.21 2.84
CA ASP A 46 6.55 10.26 3.85
C ASP A 46 5.23 10.10 4.62
N LEU A 47 5.32 9.83 5.89
CA LEU A 47 4.19 9.72 6.80
C LEU A 47 3.95 11.07 7.48
N PHE A 48 2.81 11.70 7.19
CA PHE A 48 2.47 13.02 7.73
C PHE A 48 1.33 12.92 8.74
N GLU A 49 1.57 13.38 9.97
CA GLU A 49 0.53 13.69 10.95
C GLU A 49 0.28 15.19 10.94
N HIS A 50 -0.68 15.59 10.11
CA HIS A 50 -1.04 17.00 9.94
C HIS A 50 -1.75 17.53 11.18
N SER A 51 -1.33 18.66 11.72
CA SER A 51 -1.96 19.26 12.91
C SER A 51 -3.45 19.58 12.72
N ALA A 52 -3.89 19.81 11.48
CA ALA A 52 -5.28 20.04 11.11
C ALA A 52 -6.11 18.77 10.89
N ASN A 53 -5.54 17.58 11.03
CA ASN A 53 -6.26 16.32 10.76
C ASN A 53 -7.35 16.03 11.81
N GLU A 54 -7.15 16.42 13.06
CA GLU A 54 -8.12 16.20 14.16
C GLU A 54 -8.57 14.72 14.29
N GLY A 55 -7.70 13.77 13.94
CA GLY A 55 -7.98 12.33 14.02
C GLY A 55 -8.85 11.77 12.89
N LYS A 56 -9.05 12.49 11.79
CA LYS A 56 -9.79 12.00 10.63
C LYS A 56 -9.06 10.83 9.97
N ARG A 57 -9.83 9.84 9.57
CA ARG A 57 -9.37 8.68 8.81
C ARG A 57 -9.51 8.91 7.31
N PHE A 58 -8.88 8.06 6.52
CA PHE A 58 -9.01 8.04 5.07
C PHE A 58 -10.48 7.83 4.66
N ASP A 59 -10.90 8.58 3.64
CA ASP A 59 -12.22 8.47 3.01
C ASP A 59 -12.02 8.29 1.50
N PRO A 60 -12.30 7.10 0.95
CA PRO A 60 -12.10 6.81 -0.47
C PRO A 60 -13.05 7.61 -1.39
N SER A 61 -14.08 8.24 -0.85
CA SER A 61 -14.96 9.12 -1.63
C SER A 61 -14.38 10.52 -1.90
N CYS A 62 -13.28 10.87 -1.22
CA CYS A 62 -12.59 12.13 -1.42
C CYS A 62 -11.54 12.03 -2.54
N THR A 63 -11.32 13.13 -3.26
CA THR A 63 -10.25 13.20 -4.27
C THR A 63 -8.88 13.01 -3.60
N GLY A 64 -8.11 12.02 -4.07
CA GLY A 64 -6.78 11.69 -3.55
C GLY A 64 -6.29 10.37 -4.11
N LEU A 65 -5.19 9.85 -3.57
CA LEU A 65 -4.75 8.50 -3.88
C LEU A 65 -5.70 7.50 -3.19
N ASP A 66 -6.37 6.67 -3.97
CA ASP A 66 -7.31 5.66 -3.45
C ASP A 66 -6.57 4.53 -2.73
N HIS A 67 -5.65 3.87 -3.44
CA HIS A 67 -4.84 2.78 -2.90
C HIS A 67 -3.49 2.69 -3.61
N PHE A 68 -2.58 1.88 -3.10
CA PHE A 68 -1.39 1.46 -3.82
C PHE A 68 -1.06 0.00 -3.55
N ALA A 69 -0.43 -0.64 -4.56
CA ALA A 69 -0.13 -2.06 -4.53
C ALA A 69 1.37 -2.32 -4.30
N PHE A 70 1.66 -3.31 -3.46
CA PHE A 70 2.97 -3.93 -3.34
C PHE A 70 3.03 -5.14 -4.28
N VAL A 71 4.02 -5.16 -5.18
CA VAL A 71 4.16 -6.26 -6.14
C VAL A 71 4.86 -7.45 -5.48
N ALA A 72 4.14 -8.57 -5.41
CA ALA A 72 4.69 -9.86 -4.99
C ALA A 72 5.40 -10.56 -6.16
N GLN A 73 6.48 -11.26 -5.86
CA GLN A 73 7.29 -11.94 -6.88
C GLN A 73 6.68 -13.29 -7.32
N SER A 74 5.72 -13.82 -6.56
CA SER A 74 5.06 -15.08 -6.87
C SER A 74 3.70 -15.20 -6.15
N SER A 75 2.84 -16.07 -6.66
CA SER A 75 1.59 -16.46 -5.98
C SER A 75 1.83 -17.04 -4.57
N LYS A 76 2.96 -17.75 -4.38
CA LYS A 76 3.35 -18.25 -3.05
C LYS A 76 3.67 -17.12 -2.07
N GLU A 77 4.25 -16.04 -2.55
CA GLU A 77 4.51 -14.86 -1.72
C GLU A 77 3.21 -14.22 -1.22
N LEU A 78 2.17 -14.13 -2.07
CA LEU A 78 0.86 -13.63 -1.63
C LEU A 78 0.33 -14.45 -0.43
N GLN A 79 0.40 -15.78 -0.49
CA GLN A 79 -0.02 -16.63 0.61
C GLN A 79 0.80 -16.39 1.88
N THR A 80 2.11 -16.21 1.73
CA THR A 80 2.99 -15.88 2.85
C THR A 80 2.64 -14.53 3.48
N ARG A 81 2.36 -13.52 2.64
CA ARG A 81 1.96 -12.18 3.11
C ARG A 81 0.60 -12.20 3.81
N ALA A 82 -0.39 -12.91 3.26
CA ALA A 82 -1.69 -13.08 3.90
C ALA A 82 -1.55 -13.73 5.29
N SER A 83 -0.83 -14.86 5.39
CA SER A 83 -0.58 -15.52 6.68
C SER A 83 0.22 -14.66 7.66
N TRP A 84 1.08 -13.79 7.16
CA TRP A 84 1.82 -12.84 8.00
C TRP A 84 0.89 -11.76 8.58
N LEU A 85 -0.04 -11.22 7.77
CA LEU A 85 -1.04 -10.26 8.25
C LEU A 85 -1.97 -10.89 9.28
N ASP A 86 -2.40 -12.15 9.07
CA ASP A 86 -3.16 -12.93 10.06
C ASP A 86 -2.42 -13.02 11.41
N ALA A 87 -1.12 -13.32 11.37
CA ALA A 87 -0.30 -13.44 12.58
C ALA A 87 -0.10 -12.10 13.33
N HIS A 88 -0.39 -10.97 12.67
CA HIS A 88 -0.33 -9.63 13.24
C HIS A 88 -1.70 -9.01 13.48
N ASP A 89 -2.77 -9.81 13.41
CA ASP A 89 -4.16 -9.38 13.59
C ASP A 89 -4.57 -8.23 12.64
N VAL A 90 -4.01 -8.20 11.42
CA VAL A 90 -4.37 -7.23 10.38
C VAL A 90 -5.41 -7.84 9.45
N PRO A 91 -6.66 -7.34 9.46
CA PRO A 91 -7.71 -7.81 8.56
C PRO A 91 -7.34 -7.61 7.10
N HIS A 92 -7.61 -8.61 6.27
CA HIS A 92 -7.41 -8.54 4.82
C HIS A 92 -8.49 -9.33 4.08
N SER A 93 -8.64 -9.11 2.77
CA SER A 93 -9.53 -9.89 1.92
C SER A 93 -8.94 -11.28 1.62
N GLU A 94 -9.77 -12.19 1.13
CA GLU A 94 -9.27 -13.42 0.52
C GLU A 94 -8.42 -13.10 -0.73
N ILE A 95 -7.47 -13.99 -1.04
CA ILE A 95 -6.71 -13.91 -2.29
C ILE A 95 -7.68 -14.22 -3.44
N ARG A 96 -7.75 -13.33 -4.43
CA ARG A 96 -8.65 -13.44 -5.58
C ARG A 96 -7.93 -13.17 -6.89
N ASP A 97 -8.59 -13.49 -7.99
CA ASP A 97 -8.10 -13.17 -9.33
C ASP A 97 -7.99 -11.65 -9.54
N ALA A 98 -6.89 -11.21 -10.13
CA ALA A 98 -6.60 -9.81 -10.45
C ALA A 98 -6.93 -9.50 -11.91
N GLY A 99 -8.22 -9.70 -12.32
CA GLY A 99 -8.68 -9.39 -13.67
C GLY A 99 -8.04 -10.25 -14.76
N GLY A 100 -7.71 -11.51 -14.45
CA GLY A 100 -7.09 -12.45 -15.38
C GLY A 100 -5.58 -12.32 -15.53
N VAL A 101 -4.93 -11.30 -14.92
CA VAL A 101 -3.48 -11.07 -15.03
C VAL A 101 -2.67 -11.70 -13.92
N GLY A 102 -3.31 -12.15 -12.84
CA GLY A 102 -2.61 -12.68 -11.68
C GLY A 102 -3.52 -12.90 -10.51
N ALA A 103 -3.05 -12.58 -9.30
CA ALA A 103 -3.80 -12.68 -8.06
C ALA A 103 -3.48 -11.52 -7.13
N MET A 104 -4.42 -11.17 -6.26
CA MET A 104 -4.30 -10.03 -5.37
C MET A 104 -5.11 -10.23 -4.08
N PHE A 105 -4.82 -9.44 -3.06
CA PHE A 105 -5.70 -9.24 -1.91
C PHE A 105 -5.49 -7.84 -1.31
N ASP A 106 -6.53 -7.33 -0.66
CA ASP A 106 -6.55 -6.00 -0.06
C ASP A 106 -6.47 -6.06 1.45
N PHE A 107 -5.91 -5.00 2.02
CA PHE A 107 -5.88 -4.71 3.45
C PHE A 107 -5.84 -3.19 3.64
N ALA A 108 -5.77 -2.72 4.87
CA ALA A 108 -5.69 -1.29 5.14
C ALA A 108 -4.65 -0.99 6.22
N ASP A 109 -4.08 0.22 6.15
CA ASP A 109 -3.28 0.75 7.23
C ASP A 109 -4.15 1.17 8.43
N PRO A 110 -3.57 1.59 9.58
CA PRO A 110 -4.34 1.99 10.75
C PRO A 110 -5.29 3.17 10.53
N ASP A 111 -5.06 3.99 9.52
CA ASP A 111 -5.94 5.11 9.15
C ASP A 111 -6.99 4.76 8.11
N GLY A 112 -6.99 3.52 7.63
CA GLY A 112 -7.91 3.04 6.61
C GLY A 112 -7.46 3.32 5.18
N ILE A 113 -6.21 3.77 4.97
CA ILE A 113 -5.63 3.88 3.63
C ILE A 113 -5.57 2.48 3.03
N GLN A 114 -6.15 2.32 1.85
CA GLN A 114 -6.24 1.03 1.19
C GLN A 114 -4.89 0.62 0.60
N LEU A 115 -4.51 -0.61 0.88
CA LEU A 115 -3.27 -1.24 0.44
C LEU A 115 -3.59 -2.57 -0.23
N GLU A 116 -2.73 -3.00 -1.14
CA GLU A 116 -2.89 -4.24 -1.88
C GLU A 116 -1.58 -4.99 -1.99
N PHE A 117 -1.61 -6.32 -1.92
CA PHE A 117 -0.57 -7.16 -2.48
C PHE A 117 -1.04 -7.76 -3.79
N LEU A 118 -0.25 -7.55 -4.86
CA LEU A 118 -0.55 -7.96 -6.23
C LEU A 118 0.59 -8.83 -6.77
N PHE A 119 0.27 -10.01 -7.24
CA PHE A 119 1.14 -10.80 -8.11
C PHE A 119 0.63 -10.71 -9.55
N VAL A 120 1.48 -10.24 -10.45
CA VAL A 120 1.21 -10.22 -11.89
C VAL A 120 1.94 -11.38 -12.53
N ASP A 121 1.19 -12.28 -13.17
CA ASP A 121 1.74 -13.39 -13.94
C ASP A 121 2.31 -12.86 -15.26
N PRO A 122 3.64 -12.94 -15.49
CA PRO A 122 4.26 -12.38 -16.68
C PRO A 122 3.75 -13.02 -18.00
N GLU A 123 3.40 -14.31 -17.98
CA GLU A 123 2.90 -15.02 -19.17
C GLU A 123 1.50 -14.53 -19.53
N LYS A 124 0.62 -14.37 -18.53
CA LYS A 124 -0.73 -13.81 -18.74
C LYS A 124 -0.69 -12.36 -19.20
N LEU A 125 0.18 -11.55 -18.60
CA LEU A 125 0.35 -10.15 -19.00
C LEU A 125 0.81 -10.06 -20.45
N GLN A 126 1.75 -10.90 -20.88
CA GLN A 126 2.24 -10.96 -22.27
C GLN A 126 1.14 -11.40 -23.24
N GLN A 127 0.30 -12.37 -22.86
CA GLN A 127 -0.83 -12.80 -23.67
C GLN A 127 -1.82 -11.65 -23.87
N LEU A 128 -2.19 -10.94 -22.83
CA LEU A 128 -3.13 -9.80 -22.91
C LEU A 128 -2.58 -8.66 -23.77
N ALA A 129 -1.30 -8.34 -23.64
CA ALA A 129 -0.64 -7.32 -24.47
C ALA A 129 -0.66 -7.69 -25.96
N SER A 130 -0.56 -8.97 -26.31
CA SER A 130 -0.65 -9.43 -27.70
C SER A 130 -2.06 -9.29 -28.30
N TYR A 131 -3.12 -9.43 -27.50
CA TYR A 131 -4.51 -9.23 -27.95
C TYR A 131 -4.84 -7.76 -28.23
N SER A 132 -4.32 -6.82 -27.45
CA SER A 132 -4.58 -5.39 -27.64
C SER A 132 -3.98 -4.86 -28.96
N HIS A 133 -2.84 -5.35 -29.42
CA HIS A 133 -2.25 -4.97 -30.72
C HIS A 133 -3.02 -5.51 -31.92
N VAL A 134 -3.77 -6.61 -31.77
CA VAL A 134 -4.60 -7.16 -32.86
C VAL A 134 -5.90 -6.35 -33.05
N ALA A 135 -6.45 -5.81 -31.95
CA ALA A 135 -7.67 -5.03 -32.00
C ALA A 135 -7.52 -3.62 -32.62
N GLU A 136 -6.32 -3.05 -32.59
CA GLU A 136 -6.00 -1.75 -33.21
C GLU A 136 -5.67 -1.85 -34.72
N SER A 137 -5.61 -3.06 -35.28
CA SER A 137 -5.20 -3.33 -36.66
C SER A 137 -6.39 -3.68 -37.58
N GLN A 138 -7.62 -3.55 -37.11
CA GLN A 138 -8.87 -3.73 -37.86
C GLN A 138 -9.68 -2.43 -37.90
#